data_f3d8e45597a6425e24e7352ef7ccbf6d
#
_entry.id   f3d8e45597a6425e24e7352ef7ccbf6d
#
_cell.length_a   1.000
_cell.length_b   1.000
_cell.length_c   1.000
_cell.angle_alpha   90.00
_cell.angle_beta   90.00
_cell.angle_gamma   90.00
#
_symmetry.space_group_name_H-M   'P 1'
#
loop_
_entity.id
_entity.type
_entity.pdbx_description
1 polymer ?
#
loop_
_entity_poly.entity_id
_entity_poly.type
_entity_poly.pdbx_seq_one_letter_code
_entity_poly.pdbx_strand_id
1 'polypeptide(L)'
;MQVYLVGGAVRDAVLGLPITDKDFMVVGATPQVLLDLGFIQVGVDFPVFLHPKTQAEYALARIERKSGVGHTAFQVHADPSVRLEEDLIRRDLTINALAIEVKGLFDETPMTGKVIDFYGGLTDIQNRTLRHVSPAFSEDPLRVLRVARFFARFAPLGFSIHDSTAKLMQDIAKSGEMSSLSRERLYSEFVKAMRQPQGDQFIACLHQLDILPFILPTLAQHFNTPQNRQRTFTRLALACTLNLPIFSHFAMLLSDLPKDDLSDCLDRLNAPKSIRQFIQTFNHFHDTFIALPNISGNALLELLERTQAHKDSTKLIQLYDACHAYQGSPLYPKQWLFDAITCHQSISIADIDPTLTKKAIGDALSYLRCQALHKLLSNFQKTSATRL
;
A
#
# COMPACT_ATOMS: atom_id res chain seq x y z
N MET A 1 -22.89 -30.39 -7.21
CA MET A 1 -21.76 -29.46 -7.11
C MET A 1 -21.88 -28.41 -8.21
N GLN A 2 -21.86 -27.14 -7.86
CA GLN A 2 -21.87 -25.98 -8.79
C GLN A 2 -20.67 -25.12 -8.50
N VAL A 3 -20.11 -24.50 -9.54
CA VAL A 3 -18.92 -23.63 -9.43
C VAL A 3 -19.26 -22.25 -9.94
N TYR A 4 -18.83 -21.24 -9.20
CA TYR A 4 -19.07 -19.84 -9.52
C TYR A 4 -17.76 -19.04 -9.49
N LEU A 5 -17.52 -18.22 -10.51
CA LEU A 5 -16.58 -17.11 -10.39
C LEU A 5 -17.25 -16.02 -9.56
N VAL A 6 -16.56 -15.46 -8.56
CA VAL A 6 -17.19 -14.56 -7.59
C VAL A 6 -16.36 -13.29 -7.33
N GLY A 7 -17.02 -12.27 -6.84
CA GLY A 7 -16.34 -11.11 -6.23
C GLY A 7 -15.66 -10.18 -7.22
N GLY A 8 -14.37 -9.89 -6.94
CA GLY A 8 -13.59 -8.89 -7.66
C GLY A 8 -13.51 -9.10 -9.17
N ALA A 9 -13.36 -10.35 -9.60
CA ALA A 9 -13.28 -10.70 -11.01
C ALA A 9 -14.57 -10.36 -11.77
N VAL A 10 -15.75 -10.68 -11.18
CA VAL A 10 -17.04 -10.37 -11.79
C VAL A 10 -17.29 -8.87 -11.84
N ARG A 11 -17.01 -8.16 -10.74
CA ARG A 11 -17.11 -6.71 -10.70
C ARG A 11 -16.22 -6.04 -11.76
N ASP A 12 -14.95 -6.44 -11.84
CA ASP A 12 -13.99 -5.84 -12.76
C ASP A 12 -14.39 -6.11 -14.21
N ALA A 13 -14.92 -7.29 -14.52
CA ALA A 13 -15.49 -7.58 -15.84
C ALA A 13 -16.68 -6.67 -16.18
N VAL A 14 -17.62 -6.49 -15.26
CA VAL A 14 -18.79 -5.60 -15.46
C VAL A 14 -18.34 -4.15 -15.64
N LEU A 15 -17.26 -3.74 -14.99
CA LEU A 15 -16.67 -2.40 -15.14
C LEU A 15 -15.79 -2.26 -16.41
N GLY A 16 -15.52 -3.34 -17.15
CA GLY A 16 -14.58 -3.32 -18.27
C GLY A 16 -13.13 -3.14 -17.86
N LEU A 17 -12.79 -3.49 -16.60
CA LEU A 17 -11.43 -3.40 -16.06
C LEU A 17 -10.67 -4.72 -16.27
N PRO A 18 -9.33 -4.69 -16.33
CA PRO A 18 -8.51 -5.90 -16.37
C PRO A 18 -8.76 -6.78 -15.13
N ILE A 19 -8.93 -8.09 -15.37
CA ILE A 19 -9.10 -9.08 -14.33
C ILE A 19 -7.71 -9.64 -14.00
N THR A 20 -7.27 -9.43 -12.77
CA THR A 20 -5.97 -9.91 -12.29
C THR A 20 -6.09 -11.24 -11.55
N ASP A 21 -7.09 -11.36 -10.68
CA ASP A 21 -7.28 -12.51 -9.80
C ASP A 21 -8.67 -13.08 -10.00
N LYS A 22 -8.77 -14.41 -10.05
CA LYS A 22 -10.02 -15.14 -10.20
C LYS A 22 -10.25 -15.99 -8.97
N ASP A 23 -11.26 -15.62 -8.18
CA ASP A 23 -11.72 -16.40 -7.03
C ASP A 23 -12.93 -17.24 -7.44
N PHE A 24 -12.88 -18.53 -7.16
CA PHE A 24 -13.96 -19.44 -7.43
C PHE A 24 -14.62 -19.90 -6.14
N MET A 25 -15.95 -20.05 -6.18
CA MET A 25 -16.74 -20.62 -5.11
C MET A 25 -17.37 -21.92 -5.57
N VAL A 26 -17.31 -22.93 -4.72
CA VAL A 26 -17.91 -24.24 -4.95
C VAL A 26 -19.07 -24.45 -3.97
N VAL A 27 -20.25 -24.69 -4.51
CA VAL A 27 -21.49 -25.01 -3.76
C VAL A 27 -21.81 -26.47 -3.91
N GLY A 28 -22.25 -27.11 -2.85
CA GLY A 28 -22.69 -28.52 -2.86
C GLY A 28 -21.53 -29.53 -2.93
N ALA A 29 -20.37 -29.19 -2.33
CA ALA A 29 -19.23 -30.09 -2.20
C ALA A 29 -18.64 -30.06 -0.79
N THR A 30 -17.90 -31.11 -0.45
CA THR A 30 -17.11 -31.18 0.78
C THR A 30 -15.62 -30.95 0.48
N PRO A 31 -14.77 -30.63 1.49
CA PRO A 31 -13.34 -30.59 1.33
C PRO A 31 -12.74 -31.84 0.67
N GLN A 32 -13.23 -33.01 1.06
CA GLN A 32 -12.77 -34.29 0.53
C GLN A 32 -12.98 -34.42 -0.98
N VAL A 33 -14.11 -33.93 -1.49
CA VAL A 33 -14.40 -33.98 -2.94
C VAL A 33 -13.34 -33.17 -3.74
N LEU A 34 -12.92 -32.00 -3.23
CA LEU A 34 -11.88 -31.21 -3.91
C LEU A 34 -10.50 -31.87 -3.81
N LEU A 35 -10.17 -32.46 -2.66
CA LEU A 35 -8.93 -33.21 -2.47
C LEU A 35 -8.85 -34.43 -3.41
N ASP A 36 -9.94 -35.17 -3.55
CA ASP A 36 -10.04 -36.33 -4.44
C ASP A 36 -9.90 -35.93 -5.94
N LEU A 37 -10.26 -34.69 -6.27
CA LEU A 37 -10.06 -34.10 -7.59
C LEU A 37 -8.65 -33.49 -7.80
N GLY A 38 -7.75 -33.65 -6.82
CA GLY A 38 -6.35 -33.24 -6.90
C GLY A 38 -6.09 -31.78 -6.55
N PHE A 39 -7.05 -31.07 -5.94
CA PHE A 39 -6.81 -29.74 -5.41
C PHE A 39 -5.93 -29.79 -4.17
N ILE A 40 -5.14 -28.74 -3.93
CA ILE A 40 -4.25 -28.62 -2.78
C ILE A 40 -4.89 -27.66 -1.77
N GLN A 41 -5.19 -28.16 -0.57
CA GLN A 41 -5.73 -27.31 0.49
C GLN A 41 -4.63 -26.42 1.07
N VAL A 42 -4.90 -25.12 1.16
CA VAL A 42 -4.07 -24.11 1.82
C VAL A 42 -4.91 -23.38 2.89
N GLY A 43 -4.28 -23.04 4.00
CA GLY A 43 -4.95 -22.46 5.16
C GLY A 43 -5.61 -23.50 6.06
N VAL A 44 -5.50 -23.28 7.38
CA VAL A 44 -6.03 -24.18 8.41
C VAL A 44 -7.43 -23.75 8.83
N ASP A 45 -7.61 -22.46 9.12
CA ASP A 45 -8.87 -21.90 9.62
C ASP A 45 -9.90 -21.62 8.52
N PHE A 46 -9.41 -21.31 7.32
CA PHE A 46 -10.21 -20.99 6.14
C PHE A 46 -9.70 -21.81 4.95
N PRO A 47 -10.20 -23.04 4.76
CA PRO A 47 -9.68 -23.89 3.70
C PRO A 47 -9.97 -23.29 2.33
N VAL A 48 -8.92 -22.83 1.67
CA VAL A 48 -8.87 -22.48 0.26
C VAL A 48 -8.19 -23.64 -0.46
N PHE A 49 -8.66 -23.95 -1.63
CA PHE A 49 -8.17 -25.06 -2.45
C PHE A 49 -7.55 -24.51 -3.72
N LEU A 50 -6.27 -24.78 -3.95
CA LEU A 50 -5.58 -24.38 -5.18
C LEU A 50 -5.85 -25.40 -6.28
N HIS A 51 -6.26 -24.90 -7.44
CA HIS A 51 -6.45 -25.73 -8.62
C HIS A 51 -5.11 -26.36 -9.07
N PRO A 52 -5.04 -27.67 -9.34
CA PRO A 52 -3.78 -28.38 -9.54
C PRO A 52 -2.94 -27.89 -10.73
N LYS A 53 -3.57 -27.30 -11.75
CA LYS A 53 -2.89 -26.79 -12.95
C LYS A 53 -2.71 -25.28 -12.94
N THR A 54 -3.77 -24.53 -12.63
CA THR A 54 -3.79 -23.06 -12.78
C THR A 54 -3.41 -22.34 -11.49
N GLN A 55 -3.38 -23.01 -10.35
CA GLN A 55 -3.19 -22.44 -9.02
C GLN A 55 -4.26 -21.40 -8.62
N ALA A 56 -5.37 -21.33 -9.38
CA ALA A 56 -6.49 -20.47 -9.03
C ALA A 56 -7.13 -20.91 -7.71
N GLU A 57 -7.63 -19.95 -6.95
CA GLU A 57 -8.19 -20.17 -5.61
C GLU A 57 -9.66 -20.58 -5.69
N TYR A 58 -9.99 -21.68 -5.05
CA TYR A 58 -11.34 -22.22 -4.90
C TYR A 58 -11.69 -22.28 -3.42
N ALA A 59 -12.82 -21.70 -3.02
CA ALA A 59 -13.35 -21.80 -1.67
C ALA A 59 -14.70 -22.51 -1.68
N LEU A 60 -14.99 -23.30 -0.66
CA LEU A 60 -16.33 -23.84 -0.44
C LEU A 60 -17.25 -22.73 0.06
N ALA A 61 -18.52 -22.76 -0.39
CA ALA A 61 -19.54 -21.89 0.16
C ALA A 61 -19.67 -22.16 1.68
N ARG A 62 -19.75 -21.08 2.47
CA ARG A 62 -19.72 -21.20 3.93
C ARG A 62 -20.56 -20.15 4.62
N ILE A 63 -20.97 -20.46 5.83
CA ILE A 63 -21.55 -19.51 6.78
C ILE A 63 -20.49 -19.24 7.85
N GLU A 64 -20.28 -17.98 8.17
CA GLU A 64 -19.44 -17.55 9.29
C GLU A 64 -20.35 -17.09 10.43
N ARG A 65 -20.15 -17.63 11.62
CA ARG A 65 -20.87 -17.20 12.83
C ARG A 65 -19.88 -16.63 13.83
N LYS A 66 -20.11 -15.40 14.27
CA LYS A 66 -19.30 -14.76 15.31
C LYS A 66 -19.53 -15.51 16.63
N SER A 67 -18.47 -16.07 17.22
CA SER A 67 -18.50 -16.81 18.50
C SER A 67 -17.79 -16.06 19.66
N GLY A 68 -17.29 -14.83 19.40
CA GLY A 68 -16.56 -14.03 20.38
C GLY A 68 -16.17 -12.64 19.85
N VAL A 69 -15.15 -12.02 20.46
CA VAL A 69 -14.61 -10.71 20.05
C VAL A 69 -13.37 -10.90 19.16
N GLY A 70 -13.30 -10.17 18.04
CA GLY A 70 -12.17 -10.21 17.10
C GLY A 70 -12.33 -11.21 15.96
N HIS A 71 -11.37 -11.20 15.02
CA HIS A 71 -11.44 -11.96 13.77
C HIS A 71 -11.15 -13.48 13.91
N THR A 72 -10.56 -13.92 15.02
CA THR A 72 -10.34 -15.35 15.32
C THR A 72 -11.53 -16.02 15.97
N ALA A 73 -12.58 -15.25 16.31
CA ALA A 73 -13.76 -15.71 16.98
C ALA A 73 -14.89 -16.08 16.00
N PHE A 74 -14.56 -16.51 14.79
CA PHE A 74 -15.52 -17.04 13.82
C PHE A 74 -15.49 -18.57 13.80
N GLN A 75 -16.64 -19.18 13.97
CA GLN A 75 -16.83 -20.57 13.58
C GLN A 75 -17.23 -20.61 12.10
N VAL A 76 -16.34 -21.13 11.29
CA VAL A 76 -16.58 -21.35 9.87
C VAL A 76 -17.26 -22.69 9.69
N HIS A 77 -18.44 -22.67 9.11
CA HIS A 77 -19.18 -23.88 8.78
C HIS A 77 -19.30 -24.01 7.26
N ALA A 78 -18.42 -24.81 6.67
CA ALA A 78 -18.51 -25.20 5.27
C ALA A 78 -19.32 -26.50 5.17
N ASP A 79 -20.57 -26.40 4.74
CA ASP A 79 -21.49 -27.52 4.58
C ASP A 79 -22.04 -27.53 3.15
N PRO A 80 -22.19 -28.68 2.49
CA PRO A 80 -22.75 -28.77 1.14
C PRO A 80 -24.15 -28.16 0.97
N SER A 81 -24.90 -27.97 2.06
CA SER A 81 -26.22 -27.31 2.04
C SER A 81 -26.15 -25.78 1.94
N VAL A 82 -25.00 -25.17 2.17
CA VAL A 82 -24.83 -23.71 2.11
C VAL A 82 -25.00 -23.23 0.66
N ARG A 83 -25.95 -22.31 0.47
CA ARG A 83 -26.28 -21.77 -0.84
C ARG A 83 -25.35 -20.60 -1.19
N LEU A 84 -25.23 -20.34 -2.50
CA LEU A 84 -24.47 -19.19 -3.01
C LEU A 84 -24.87 -17.86 -2.34
N GLU A 85 -26.16 -17.59 -2.21
CA GLU A 85 -26.73 -16.39 -1.60
C GLU A 85 -26.26 -16.22 -0.15
N GLU A 86 -26.19 -17.30 0.63
CA GLU A 86 -25.79 -17.30 2.04
C GLU A 86 -24.29 -16.99 2.23
N ASP A 87 -23.45 -17.29 1.24
CA ASP A 87 -22.06 -16.86 1.24
C ASP A 87 -21.92 -15.40 0.79
N LEU A 88 -22.68 -14.98 -0.22
CA LEU A 88 -22.55 -13.63 -0.77
C LEU A 88 -23.05 -12.55 0.20
N ILE A 89 -24.05 -12.83 1.06
CA ILE A 89 -24.61 -11.85 2.02
C ILE A 89 -23.59 -11.34 3.04
N ARG A 90 -22.57 -12.13 3.36
CA ARG A 90 -21.54 -11.79 4.34
C ARG A 90 -20.36 -11.01 3.75
N ARG A 91 -20.36 -10.73 2.44
CA ARG A 91 -19.31 -9.95 1.79
C ARG A 91 -19.35 -8.48 2.19
N ASP A 92 -18.26 -7.78 1.92
CA ASP A 92 -18.09 -6.37 2.33
C ASP A 92 -19.00 -5.40 1.55
N LEU A 93 -19.00 -5.49 0.22
CA LEU A 93 -19.71 -4.57 -0.67
C LEU A 93 -20.61 -5.31 -1.66
N THR A 94 -21.76 -4.73 -2.01
CA THR A 94 -22.68 -5.25 -3.01
C THR A 94 -22.00 -5.52 -4.34
N ILE A 95 -21.13 -4.64 -4.78
CA ILE A 95 -20.34 -4.78 -6.01
C ILE A 95 -19.35 -5.96 -5.97
N ASN A 96 -19.02 -6.47 -4.79
CA ASN A 96 -18.19 -7.67 -4.57
C ASN A 96 -19.03 -8.93 -4.28
N ALA A 97 -20.36 -8.79 -4.19
CA ALA A 97 -21.31 -9.88 -3.94
C ALA A 97 -21.97 -10.36 -5.24
N LEU A 98 -21.22 -10.31 -6.33
CA LEU A 98 -21.63 -10.78 -7.66
C LEU A 98 -21.04 -12.15 -7.95
N ALA A 99 -21.73 -12.96 -8.73
CA ALA A 99 -21.26 -14.26 -9.18
C ALA A 99 -21.60 -14.53 -10.65
N ILE A 100 -20.85 -15.40 -11.28
CA ILE A 100 -21.16 -15.98 -12.61
C ILE A 100 -20.96 -17.48 -12.48
N GLU A 101 -21.97 -18.29 -12.87
CA GLU A 101 -21.82 -19.75 -12.90
C GLU A 101 -20.85 -20.14 -14.01
N VAL A 102 -19.91 -21.02 -13.71
CA VAL A 102 -18.94 -21.57 -14.67
C VAL A 102 -19.23 -23.05 -14.91
N LYS A 103 -19.00 -23.53 -16.13
CA LYS A 103 -19.28 -24.89 -16.53
C LYS A 103 -18.17 -25.84 -16.09
N GLY A 104 -18.21 -26.23 -14.82
CA GLY A 104 -17.28 -27.21 -14.26
C GLY A 104 -16.04 -26.59 -13.62
N LEU A 105 -15.23 -27.44 -12.99
CA LEU A 105 -14.05 -27.05 -12.21
C LEU A 105 -12.84 -26.65 -13.04
N PHE A 106 -12.80 -27.03 -14.29
CA PHE A 106 -11.64 -26.90 -15.16
C PHE A 106 -11.93 -26.06 -16.42
N ASP A 107 -13.07 -25.36 -16.43
CA ASP A 107 -13.46 -24.55 -17.56
C ASP A 107 -12.71 -23.21 -17.53
N GLU A 108 -11.84 -22.99 -18.53
CA GLU A 108 -11.13 -21.74 -18.76
C GLU A 108 -11.93 -20.74 -19.60
N THR A 109 -13.21 -21.05 -19.88
CA THR A 109 -14.03 -20.22 -20.76
C THR A 109 -14.15 -18.79 -20.26
N PRO A 110 -14.16 -17.80 -21.16
CA PRO A 110 -14.41 -16.42 -20.79
C PRO A 110 -15.75 -16.26 -20.08
N MET A 111 -15.87 -15.25 -19.23
CA MET A 111 -17.05 -14.93 -18.43
C MET A 111 -18.25 -14.55 -19.30
N THR A 112 -18.86 -15.54 -19.93
CA THR A 112 -20.00 -15.39 -20.85
C THR A 112 -21.35 -15.67 -20.18
N GLY A 113 -21.32 -16.09 -18.90
CA GLY A 113 -22.51 -16.40 -18.14
C GLY A 113 -23.28 -15.15 -17.68
N LYS A 114 -24.56 -15.33 -17.37
CA LYS A 114 -25.38 -14.27 -16.74
C LYS A 114 -24.83 -13.98 -15.34
N VAL A 115 -24.67 -12.68 -15.03
CA VAL A 115 -24.31 -12.26 -13.67
C VAL A 115 -25.46 -12.54 -12.71
N ILE A 116 -25.16 -13.22 -11.62
CA ILE A 116 -26.06 -13.49 -10.51
C ILE A 116 -25.84 -12.36 -9.48
N ASP A 117 -26.90 -11.64 -9.17
CA ASP A 117 -26.89 -10.49 -8.27
C ASP A 117 -28.10 -10.57 -7.34
N PHE A 118 -27.88 -10.92 -6.08
CA PHE A 118 -28.94 -10.99 -5.05
C PHE A 118 -29.10 -9.66 -4.29
N TYR A 119 -28.08 -8.79 -4.31
CA TYR A 119 -27.95 -7.65 -3.39
C TYR A 119 -27.86 -6.31 -4.08
N GLY A 120 -28.13 -6.24 -5.41
CA GLY A 120 -28.17 -5.00 -6.16
C GLY A 120 -26.80 -4.43 -6.54
N GLY A 121 -25.77 -5.29 -6.59
CA GLY A 121 -24.41 -4.89 -6.95
C GLY A 121 -24.30 -4.32 -8.35
N LEU A 122 -25.07 -4.82 -9.33
CA LEU A 122 -25.12 -4.26 -10.69
C LEU A 122 -25.67 -2.84 -10.71
N THR A 123 -26.73 -2.59 -9.94
CA THR A 123 -27.30 -1.25 -9.78
C THR A 123 -26.31 -0.31 -9.09
N ASP A 124 -25.62 -0.76 -8.06
CA ASP A 124 -24.60 0.04 -7.38
C ASP A 124 -23.38 0.32 -8.27
N ILE A 125 -22.99 -0.60 -9.16
CA ILE A 125 -21.98 -0.35 -10.19
C ILE A 125 -22.43 0.75 -11.16
N GLN A 126 -23.66 0.69 -11.66
CA GLN A 126 -24.22 1.72 -12.54
C GLN A 126 -24.27 3.09 -11.87
N ASN A 127 -24.67 3.14 -10.61
CA ASN A 127 -24.77 4.35 -9.80
C ASN A 127 -23.43 4.82 -9.19
N ARG A 128 -22.33 4.10 -9.47
CA ARG A 128 -20.99 4.38 -8.91
C ARG A 128 -21.01 4.45 -7.37
N THR A 129 -21.64 3.49 -6.73
CA THR A 129 -21.88 3.49 -5.28
C THR A 129 -21.19 2.32 -4.60
N LEU A 130 -20.49 2.60 -3.50
CA LEU A 130 -19.94 1.59 -2.58
C LEU A 130 -20.91 1.39 -1.42
N ARG A 131 -21.68 0.32 -1.45
CA ARG A 131 -22.68 -0.04 -0.45
C ARG A 131 -22.34 -1.35 0.22
N HIS A 132 -22.42 -1.44 1.56
CA HIS A 132 -22.30 -2.69 2.29
C HIS A 132 -23.47 -3.64 1.96
N VAL A 133 -23.22 -4.94 2.00
CA VAL A 133 -24.22 -5.94 1.60
C VAL A 133 -25.31 -6.09 2.67
N SER A 134 -24.92 -6.21 3.93
CA SER A 134 -25.82 -6.56 5.04
C SER A 134 -25.26 -6.10 6.39
N PRO A 135 -26.05 -6.22 7.49
CA PRO A 135 -25.55 -5.96 8.85
C PRO A 135 -24.35 -6.82 9.26
N ALA A 136 -24.12 -7.98 8.62
CA ALA A 136 -22.91 -8.80 8.81
C ALA A 136 -21.61 -8.05 8.52
N PHE A 137 -21.69 -6.89 7.85
CA PHE A 137 -20.56 -5.98 7.65
C PHE A 137 -19.85 -5.63 8.96
N SER A 138 -20.59 -5.42 10.05
CA SER A 138 -20.05 -5.06 11.37
C SER A 138 -19.29 -6.20 12.07
N GLU A 139 -19.38 -7.42 11.58
CA GLU A 139 -18.71 -8.56 12.21
C GLU A 139 -17.17 -8.49 12.10
N ASP A 140 -16.63 -7.85 11.04
CA ASP A 140 -15.17 -7.68 10.85
C ASP A 140 -14.84 -6.20 10.66
N PRO A 141 -14.24 -5.52 11.67
CA PRO A 141 -13.90 -4.11 11.57
C PRO A 141 -12.87 -3.80 10.45
N LEU A 142 -12.14 -4.81 9.93
CA LEU A 142 -11.26 -4.62 8.78
C LEU A 142 -12.02 -4.17 7.53
N ARG A 143 -13.32 -4.49 7.42
CA ARG A 143 -14.15 -4.07 6.29
C ARG A 143 -14.23 -2.56 6.15
N VAL A 144 -14.13 -1.82 7.26
CA VAL A 144 -14.03 -0.35 7.25
C VAL A 144 -12.83 0.11 6.41
N LEU A 145 -11.65 -0.48 6.64
CA LEU A 145 -10.46 -0.16 5.86
C LEU A 145 -10.55 -0.65 4.41
N ARG A 146 -11.16 -1.81 4.21
CA ARG A 146 -11.39 -2.36 2.87
C ARG A 146 -12.27 -1.44 2.03
N VAL A 147 -13.35 -0.88 2.59
CA VAL A 147 -14.22 0.10 1.90
C VAL A 147 -13.43 1.36 1.56
N ALA A 148 -12.66 1.91 2.48
CA ALA A 148 -11.80 3.07 2.22
C ALA A 148 -10.78 2.77 1.11
N ARG A 149 -10.21 1.56 1.06
CA ARG A 149 -9.32 1.11 -0.02
C ARG A 149 -10.04 0.97 -1.36
N PHE A 150 -11.24 0.41 -1.37
CA PHE A 150 -12.05 0.35 -2.60
C PHE A 150 -12.46 1.75 -3.06
N PHE A 151 -12.73 2.68 -2.15
CA PHE A 151 -12.93 4.08 -2.50
C PHE A 151 -11.70 4.65 -3.21
N ALA A 152 -10.49 4.50 -2.65
CA ALA A 152 -9.25 4.94 -3.30
C ALA A 152 -9.03 4.30 -4.69
N ARG A 153 -9.45 3.04 -4.87
CA ARG A 153 -9.36 2.34 -6.16
C ARG A 153 -10.35 2.89 -7.18
N PHE A 154 -11.58 3.20 -6.77
CA PHE A 154 -12.68 3.50 -7.68
C PHE A 154 -13.07 4.99 -7.72
N ALA A 155 -12.47 5.84 -6.86
CA ALA A 155 -12.67 7.29 -6.92
C ALA A 155 -12.39 7.89 -8.31
N PRO A 156 -11.32 7.46 -9.06
CA PRO A 156 -11.10 7.91 -10.44
C PRO A 156 -12.24 7.57 -11.39
N LEU A 157 -13.06 6.58 -11.07
CA LEU A 157 -14.24 6.17 -11.84
C LEU A 157 -15.53 6.85 -11.35
N GLY A 158 -15.44 7.79 -10.41
CA GLY A 158 -16.56 8.54 -9.88
C GLY A 158 -17.39 7.82 -8.81
N PHE A 159 -16.84 6.76 -8.17
CA PHE A 159 -17.54 6.09 -7.07
C PHE A 159 -17.56 6.92 -5.80
N SER A 160 -18.67 6.83 -5.07
CA SER A 160 -18.86 7.40 -3.72
C SER A 160 -19.29 6.31 -2.74
N ILE A 161 -19.06 6.56 -1.46
CA ILE A 161 -19.54 5.66 -0.40
C ILE A 161 -20.99 6.05 -0.09
N HIS A 162 -21.89 5.06 -0.06
CA HIS A 162 -23.29 5.27 0.30
C HIS A 162 -23.43 5.74 1.75
N ASP A 163 -24.33 6.67 2.03
CA ASP A 163 -24.50 7.30 3.35
C ASP A 163 -24.70 6.28 4.48
N SER A 164 -25.51 5.23 4.25
CA SER A 164 -25.71 4.17 5.25
C SER A 164 -24.42 3.38 5.53
N THR A 165 -23.54 3.22 4.53
CA THR A 165 -22.25 2.55 4.68
C THR A 165 -21.26 3.47 5.41
N ALA A 166 -21.20 4.73 5.06
CA ALA A 166 -20.39 5.73 5.74
C ALA A 166 -20.74 5.80 7.23
N LYS A 167 -22.05 5.87 7.54
CA LYS A 167 -22.54 5.85 8.93
C LYS A 167 -22.15 4.57 9.65
N LEU A 168 -22.31 3.40 9.04
CA LEU A 168 -21.94 2.11 9.64
C LEU A 168 -20.44 2.02 9.91
N MET A 169 -19.59 2.52 8.99
CA MET A 169 -18.15 2.60 9.19
C MET A 169 -17.79 3.48 10.40
N GLN A 170 -18.45 4.64 10.56
CA GLN A 170 -18.27 5.53 11.73
C GLN A 170 -18.73 4.86 13.03
N ASP A 171 -19.87 4.17 13.01
CA ASP A 171 -20.41 3.49 14.19
C ASP A 171 -19.47 2.36 14.66
N ILE A 172 -18.90 1.57 13.73
CA ILE A 172 -17.88 0.55 14.02
C ILE A 172 -16.62 1.19 14.59
N ALA A 173 -16.15 2.30 14.03
CA ALA A 173 -14.97 2.98 14.54
C ALA A 173 -15.18 3.48 15.99
N LYS A 174 -16.36 4.03 16.30
CA LYS A 174 -16.73 4.53 17.64
C LYS A 174 -17.00 3.43 18.66
N SER A 175 -17.37 2.23 18.23
CA SER A 175 -17.64 1.10 19.15
C SER A 175 -16.38 0.57 19.88
N GLY A 176 -15.19 0.96 19.41
CA GLY A 176 -13.91 0.45 19.92
C GLY A 176 -13.44 -0.83 19.26
N GLU A 177 -14.21 -1.43 18.36
CA GLU A 177 -13.85 -2.69 17.67
C GLU A 177 -12.60 -2.56 16.79
N MET A 178 -12.24 -1.33 16.34
CA MET A 178 -11.00 -1.10 15.59
C MET A 178 -9.74 -1.52 16.36
N SER A 179 -9.78 -1.49 17.70
CA SER A 179 -8.68 -1.93 18.55
C SER A 179 -8.44 -3.45 18.52
N SER A 180 -9.41 -4.23 18.08
CA SER A 180 -9.30 -5.69 17.93
C SER A 180 -8.58 -6.12 16.67
N LEU A 181 -8.31 -5.19 15.74
CA LEU A 181 -7.59 -5.49 14.50
C LEU A 181 -6.13 -5.85 14.80
N SER A 182 -5.67 -6.98 14.27
CA SER A 182 -4.24 -7.27 14.31
C SER A 182 -3.47 -6.24 13.47
N ARG A 183 -2.30 -5.86 13.99
CA ARG A 183 -1.45 -4.85 13.36
C ARG A 183 -1.01 -5.27 11.96
N GLU A 184 -0.85 -6.57 11.72
CA GLU A 184 -0.48 -7.15 10.42
C GLU A 184 -1.59 -6.94 9.39
N ARG A 185 -2.85 -7.18 9.78
CA ARG A 185 -4.02 -6.95 8.89
C ARG A 185 -4.17 -5.47 8.58
N LEU A 186 -4.00 -4.63 9.60
CA LEU A 186 -4.00 -3.16 9.46
C LEU A 186 -2.93 -2.71 8.45
N TYR A 187 -1.67 -3.10 8.68
CA TYR A 187 -0.56 -2.78 7.78
C TYR A 187 -0.80 -3.26 6.35
N SER A 188 -1.29 -4.49 6.19
CA SER A 188 -1.60 -5.06 4.88
C SER A 188 -2.61 -4.21 4.10
N GLU A 189 -3.69 -3.75 4.75
CA GLU A 189 -4.69 -2.89 4.08
C GLU A 189 -4.11 -1.50 3.75
N PHE A 190 -3.29 -0.91 4.62
CA PHE A 190 -2.57 0.33 4.31
C PHE A 190 -1.68 0.18 3.08
N VAL A 191 -0.87 -0.87 3.01
CA VAL A 191 0.00 -1.14 1.86
C VAL A 191 -0.81 -1.32 0.57
N LYS A 192 -1.90 -2.11 0.63
CA LYS A 192 -2.78 -2.33 -0.52
C LYS A 192 -3.45 -1.03 -0.97
N ALA A 193 -3.84 -0.18 -0.03
CA ALA A 193 -4.49 1.09 -0.32
C ALA A 193 -3.51 2.11 -0.92
N MET A 194 -2.32 2.26 -0.35
CA MET A 194 -1.29 3.18 -0.84
C MET A 194 -0.76 2.82 -2.24
N ARG A 195 -0.94 1.58 -2.68
CA ARG A 195 -0.60 1.13 -4.04
C ARG A 195 -1.70 1.40 -5.08
N GLN A 196 -2.87 1.91 -4.64
CA GLN A 196 -3.91 2.29 -5.60
C GLN A 196 -3.52 3.57 -6.35
N PRO A 197 -4.05 3.80 -7.56
CA PRO A 197 -3.75 5.02 -8.33
C PRO A 197 -4.00 6.33 -7.58
N GLN A 198 -4.97 6.33 -6.67
CA GLN A 198 -5.29 7.45 -5.77
C GLN A 198 -5.23 6.98 -4.31
N GLY A 199 -4.08 6.44 -3.89
CA GLY A 199 -3.86 5.96 -2.52
C GLY A 199 -4.00 7.04 -1.45
N ASP A 200 -3.82 8.31 -1.81
CA ASP A 200 -4.11 9.47 -0.96
C ASP A 200 -5.59 9.54 -0.54
N GLN A 201 -6.52 9.12 -1.42
CA GLN A 201 -7.97 9.10 -1.13
C GLN A 201 -8.34 8.11 -0.02
N PHE A 202 -7.51 7.09 0.22
CA PHE A 202 -7.70 6.19 1.36
C PHE A 202 -7.59 6.96 2.69
N ILE A 203 -6.53 7.73 2.87
CA ILE A 203 -6.32 8.53 4.08
C ILE A 203 -7.34 9.67 4.17
N ALA A 204 -7.65 10.31 3.03
CA ALA A 204 -8.68 11.35 2.97
C ALA A 204 -10.05 10.81 3.41
N CYS A 205 -10.45 9.64 2.94
CA CYS A 205 -11.69 8.97 3.33
C CYS A 205 -11.75 8.70 4.84
N LEU A 206 -10.71 8.10 5.41
CA LEU A 206 -10.63 7.82 6.85
C LEU A 206 -10.69 9.11 7.69
N HIS A 207 -10.07 10.18 7.22
CA HIS A 207 -10.14 11.48 7.90
C HIS A 207 -11.51 12.12 7.77
N GLN A 208 -12.11 12.16 6.58
CA GLN A 208 -13.44 12.78 6.33
C GLN A 208 -14.56 12.07 7.10
N LEU A 209 -14.44 10.77 7.32
CA LEU A 209 -15.40 9.97 8.09
C LEU A 209 -15.09 9.92 9.59
N ASP A 210 -14.15 10.72 10.10
CA ASP A 210 -13.71 10.72 11.50
C ASP A 210 -13.29 9.33 12.03
N ILE A 211 -12.73 8.50 11.16
CA ILE A 211 -12.25 7.14 11.48
C ILE A 211 -10.76 7.15 11.85
N LEU A 212 -9.99 8.04 11.21
CA LEU A 212 -8.53 8.12 11.41
C LEU A 212 -8.09 8.22 12.87
N PRO A 213 -8.79 8.95 13.78
CA PRO A 213 -8.42 9.03 15.20
C PRO A 213 -8.40 7.68 15.92
N PHE A 214 -9.20 6.72 15.47
CA PHE A 214 -9.27 5.37 16.09
C PHE A 214 -8.16 4.44 15.61
N ILE A 215 -7.42 4.83 14.56
CA ILE A 215 -6.37 4.02 13.93
C ILE A 215 -5.00 4.65 14.19
N LEU A 216 -4.83 5.92 13.83
CA LEU A 216 -3.61 6.72 13.95
C LEU A 216 -3.92 8.07 14.60
N PRO A 217 -4.15 8.11 15.93
CA PRO A 217 -4.60 9.31 16.63
C PRO A 217 -3.61 10.48 16.51
N THR A 218 -2.30 10.24 16.57
CA THR A 218 -1.27 11.27 16.44
C THR A 218 -1.28 11.89 15.02
N LEU A 219 -1.47 11.09 13.98
CA LEU A 219 -1.64 11.58 12.61
C LEU A 219 -2.95 12.38 12.46
N ALA A 220 -4.04 11.90 13.06
CA ALA A 220 -5.32 12.61 13.04
C ALA A 220 -5.21 13.98 13.73
N GLN A 221 -4.50 14.06 14.85
CA GLN A 221 -4.20 15.32 15.53
C GLN A 221 -3.36 16.26 14.66
N HIS A 222 -2.35 15.75 13.96
CA HIS A 222 -1.55 16.53 13.01
C HIS A 222 -2.41 17.15 11.89
N PHE A 223 -3.46 16.43 11.46
CA PHE A 223 -4.40 16.89 10.43
C PHE A 223 -5.43 17.92 10.91
N ASN A 224 -5.51 18.21 12.21
CA ASN A 224 -6.31 19.33 12.73
C ASN A 224 -5.81 20.69 12.19
N THR A 225 -4.55 20.77 11.79
CA THR A 225 -4.00 21.91 11.06
C THR A 225 -4.26 21.73 9.56
N PRO A 226 -5.11 22.57 8.94
CA PRO A 226 -5.48 22.43 7.53
C PRO A 226 -4.29 22.44 6.57
N GLN A 227 -3.26 23.24 6.86
CA GLN A 227 -2.04 23.35 6.08
C GLN A 227 -1.24 22.03 6.09
N ASN A 228 -1.12 21.39 7.26
CA ASN A 228 -0.42 20.10 7.39
C ASN A 228 -1.16 19.03 6.59
N ARG A 229 -2.48 18.95 6.75
CA ARG A 229 -3.33 18.02 6.02
C ARG A 229 -3.21 18.19 4.52
N GLN A 230 -3.38 19.42 4.02
CA GLN A 230 -3.30 19.70 2.58
C GLN A 230 -1.94 19.33 2.01
N ARG A 231 -0.86 19.68 2.71
CA ARG A 231 0.51 19.37 2.31
C ARG A 231 0.73 17.85 2.22
N THR A 232 0.30 17.09 3.24
CA THR A 232 0.42 15.63 3.24
C THR A 232 -0.35 15.00 2.08
N PHE A 233 -1.59 15.42 1.83
CA PHE A 233 -2.38 14.89 0.71
C PHE A 233 -1.77 15.22 -0.66
N THR A 234 -1.28 16.44 -0.85
CA THR A 234 -0.58 16.83 -2.09
C THR A 234 0.63 15.96 -2.35
N ARG A 235 1.45 15.69 -1.32
CA ARG A 235 2.63 14.84 -1.41
C ARG A 235 2.29 13.39 -1.69
N LEU A 236 1.27 12.85 -1.02
CA LEU A 236 0.79 11.49 -1.28
C LEU A 236 0.26 11.34 -2.70
N ALA A 237 -0.57 12.27 -3.17
CA ALA A 237 -1.08 12.26 -4.54
C ALA A 237 0.05 12.30 -5.57
N LEU A 238 1.09 13.11 -5.32
CA LEU A 238 2.26 13.15 -6.20
C LEU A 238 3.06 11.85 -6.15
N ALA A 239 3.23 11.25 -4.97
CA ALA A 239 3.88 9.94 -4.84
C ALA A 239 3.12 8.84 -5.60
N CYS A 240 1.78 8.86 -5.57
CA CYS A 240 0.93 7.96 -6.38
C CYS A 240 1.11 8.22 -7.88
N THR A 241 1.07 9.47 -8.32
CA THR A 241 1.23 9.87 -9.73
C THR A 241 2.60 9.46 -10.28
N LEU A 242 3.64 9.59 -9.48
CA LEU A 242 5.01 9.20 -9.83
C LEU A 242 5.24 7.69 -9.67
N ASN A 243 4.23 6.93 -9.24
CA ASN A 243 4.31 5.48 -8.97
C ASN A 243 5.52 5.10 -8.09
N LEU A 244 5.72 5.85 -7.02
CA LEU A 244 6.86 5.65 -6.12
C LEU A 244 6.73 4.35 -5.33
N PRO A 245 7.84 3.77 -4.84
CA PRO A 245 7.82 2.63 -3.95
C PRO A 245 7.03 2.91 -2.66
N ILE A 246 6.47 1.86 -2.06
CA ILE A 246 5.58 1.96 -0.89
C ILE A 246 6.20 2.71 0.30
N PHE A 247 7.50 2.56 0.54
CA PHE A 247 8.18 3.26 1.62
C PHE A 247 8.20 4.79 1.41
N SER A 248 8.18 5.28 0.16
CA SER A 248 8.04 6.71 -0.16
C SER A 248 6.66 7.23 0.22
N HIS A 249 5.59 6.44 0.00
CA HIS A 249 4.24 6.83 0.43
C HIS A 249 4.16 6.98 1.96
N PHE A 250 4.77 6.05 2.71
CA PHE A 250 4.84 6.18 4.17
C PHE A 250 5.69 7.38 4.61
N ALA A 251 6.76 7.71 3.89
CA ALA A 251 7.52 8.93 4.14
C ALA A 251 6.66 10.19 3.90
N MET A 252 5.91 10.26 2.79
CA MET A 252 5.00 11.38 2.52
C MET A 252 3.91 11.52 3.58
N LEU A 253 3.42 10.40 4.12
CA LEU A 253 2.37 10.39 5.14
C LEU A 253 2.87 10.84 6.51
N LEU A 254 4.09 10.47 6.90
CA LEU A 254 4.52 10.50 8.30
C LEU A 254 5.72 11.42 8.60
N SER A 255 6.48 11.88 7.58
CA SER A 255 7.75 12.59 7.81
C SER A 255 7.62 13.97 8.46
N ASP A 256 6.45 14.60 8.38
CA ASP A 256 6.20 15.88 9.06
C ASP A 256 5.84 15.72 10.56
N LEU A 257 5.68 14.48 11.04
CA LEU A 257 5.36 14.22 12.44
C LEU A 257 6.60 14.42 13.33
N PRO A 258 6.42 14.91 14.56
CA PRO A 258 7.44 14.84 15.60
C PRO A 258 7.93 13.40 15.80
N LYS A 259 9.17 13.23 16.26
CA LYS A 259 9.83 11.92 16.35
C LYS A 259 9.02 10.87 17.13
N ASP A 260 8.42 11.28 18.25
CA ASP A 260 7.66 10.37 19.10
C ASP A 260 6.33 9.99 18.45
N ASP A 261 5.63 10.94 17.81
CA ASP A 261 4.40 10.71 17.05
C ASP A 261 4.63 9.82 15.83
N LEU A 262 5.76 10.02 15.14
CA LEU A 262 6.20 9.15 14.05
C LEU A 262 6.41 7.72 14.54
N SER A 263 7.07 7.54 15.71
CA SER A 263 7.28 6.22 16.30
C SER A 263 5.97 5.54 16.66
N ASP A 264 5.03 6.27 17.31
CA ASP A 264 3.69 5.74 17.62
C ASP A 264 2.96 5.25 16.36
N CYS A 265 2.93 6.05 15.30
CA CYS A 265 2.30 5.64 14.03
C CYS A 265 2.93 4.38 13.44
N LEU A 266 4.26 4.31 13.40
CA LEU A 266 4.98 3.16 12.86
C LEU A 266 4.76 1.90 13.70
N ASP A 267 4.63 2.03 15.03
CA ASP A 267 4.38 0.91 15.96
C ASP A 267 2.94 0.41 15.83
N ARG A 268 1.96 1.30 15.73
CA ARG A 268 0.55 0.94 15.49
C ARG A 268 0.37 0.19 14.18
N LEU A 269 1.06 0.63 13.14
CA LEU A 269 1.05 -0.03 11.83
C LEU A 269 1.91 -1.29 11.76
N ASN A 270 2.66 -1.64 12.82
CA ASN A 270 3.67 -2.71 12.75
C ASN A 270 4.57 -2.58 11.52
N ALA A 271 5.01 -1.36 11.22
CA ALA A 271 5.77 -1.07 10.00
C ALA A 271 7.09 -1.85 9.99
N PRO A 272 7.44 -2.54 8.88
CA PRO A 272 8.68 -3.28 8.76
C PRO A 272 9.93 -2.42 8.93
N LYS A 273 11.04 -3.05 9.33
CA LYS A 273 12.32 -2.39 9.51
C LYS A 273 12.76 -1.58 8.28
N SER A 274 12.48 -2.08 7.08
CA SER A 274 12.82 -1.40 5.82
C SER A 274 12.10 -0.06 5.67
N ILE A 275 10.81 0.02 6.01
CA ILE A 275 10.03 1.28 6.01
C ILE A 275 10.62 2.27 7.04
N ARG A 276 10.86 1.79 8.27
CA ARG A 276 11.42 2.62 9.36
C ARG A 276 12.79 3.19 8.98
N GLN A 277 13.67 2.36 8.45
CA GLN A 277 15.00 2.78 8.00
C GLN A 277 14.94 3.78 6.84
N PHE A 278 14.02 3.58 5.91
CA PHE A 278 13.86 4.51 4.80
C PHE A 278 13.42 5.89 5.31
N ILE A 279 12.38 5.95 6.16
CA ILE A 279 11.87 7.22 6.71
C ILE A 279 12.96 7.92 7.54
N GLN A 280 13.71 7.19 8.37
CA GLN A 280 14.83 7.76 9.12
C GLN A 280 15.89 8.36 8.20
N THR A 281 16.26 7.65 7.13
CA THR A 281 17.23 8.14 6.15
C THR A 281 16.68 9.35 5.39
N PHE A 282 15.40 9.30 5.01
CA PHE A 282 14.71 10.41 4.35
C PHE A 282 14.70 11.66 5.24
N ASN A 283 14.26 11.54 6.50
CA ASN A 283 14.21 12.67 7.44
C ASN A 283 15.59 13.25 7.75
N HIS A 284 16.64 12.44 7.65
CA HIS A 284 18.02 12.93 7.84
C HIS A 284 18.54 13.72 6.64
N PHE A 285 18.15 13.34 5.42
CA PHE A 285 18.77 13.87 4.20
C PHE A 285 17.87 14.72 3.30
N HIS A 286 16.54 14.80 3.55
CA HIS A 286 15.65 15.51 2.61
C HIS A 286 16.05 16.98 2.42
N ASP A 287 16.47 17.69 3.48
CA ASP A 287 16.97 19.06 3.36
C ASP A 287 18.26 19.14 2.53
N THR A 288 19.16 18.16 2.68
CA THR A 288 20.39 18.06 1.88
C THR A 288 20.05 17.89 0.39
N PHE A 289 19.05 17.05 0.07
CA PHE A 289 18.59 16.90 -1.31
C PHE A 289 17.95 18.16 -1.87
N ILE A 290 17.13 18.86 -1.09
CA ILE A 290 16.43 20.06 -1.53
C ILE A 290 17.42 21.21 -1.73
N ALA A 291 18.43 21.34 -0.86
CA ALA A 291 19.41 22.42 -0.92
C ALA A 291 20.50 22.23 -1.98
N LEU A 292 20.64 21.06 -2.61
CA LEU A 292 21.65 20.83 -3.66
C LEU A 292 21.36 21.71 -4.88
N PRO A 293 22.37 22.41 -5.46
CA PRO A 293 23.80 22.25 -5.25
C PRO A 293 24.42 23.16 -4.16
N ASN A 294 23.62 23.83 -3.33
CA ASN A 294 24.08 24.79 -2.33
C ASN A 294 24.44 24.16 -0.98
N ILE A 295 25.10 23.00 -1.03
CA ILE A 295 25.55 22.23 0.15
C ILE A 295 27.08 22.15 0.17
N SER A 296 27.65 21.70 1.30
CA SER A 296 29.09 21.46 1.37
C SER A 296 29.47 20.11 0.74
N GLY A 297 30.73 19.98 0.32
CA GLY A 297 31.29 18.72 -0.15
C GLY A 297 31.18 17.61 0.91
N ASN A 298 31.32 17.96 2.21
CA ASN A 298 31.13 17.01 3.31
C ASN A 298 29.69 16.49 3.40
N ALA A 299 28.68 17.35 3.24
CA ALA A 299 27.28 16.93 3.26
C ALA A 299 26.94 15.98 2.10
N LEU A 300 27.49 16.26 0.90
CA LEU A 300 27.31 15.37 -0.24
C LEU A 300 28.08 14.05 -0.05
N LEU A 301 29.29 14.08 0.52
CA LEU A 301 30.05 12.87 0.84
C LEU A 301 29.29 12.00 1.84
N GLU A 302 28.78 12.57 2.94
CA GLU A 302 27.99 11.86 3.93
C GLU A 302 26.75 11.21 3.30
N LEU A 303 26.04 11.93 2.42
CA LEU A 303 24.89 11.40 1.70
C LEU A 303 25.28 10.16 0.87
N LEU A 304 26.35 10.23 0.07
CA LEU A 304 26.81 9.13 -0.77
C LEU A 304 27.27 7.91 0.04
N GLU A 305 27.98 8.13 1.14
CA GLU A 305 28.51 7.06 1.99
C GLU A 305 27.42 6.38 2.81
N ARG A 306 26.53 7.13 3.47
CA ARG A 306 25.43 6.57 4.26
C ARG A 306 24.38 5.84 3.41
N THR A 307 24.17 6.29 2.17
CA THR A 307 23.32 5.59 1.22
C THR A 307 24.03 4.43 0.53
N GLN A 308 25.36 4.31 0.68
CA GLN A 308 26.22 3.37 -0.04
C GLN A 308 26.09 3.51 -1.56
N ALA A 309 25.80 4.70 -2.06
CA ALA A 309 25.51 4.97 -3.46
C ALA A 309 26.65 4.60 -4.42
N HIS A 310 27.88 4.57 -3.91
CA HIS A 310 29.07 4.13 -4.66
C HIS A 310 29.08 2.61 -4.96
N LYS A 311 28.24 1.81 -4.25
CA LYS A 311 28.07 0.37 -4.49
C LYS A 311 26.78 0.10 -5.25
N ASP A 312 25.70 0.75 -4.84
CA ASP A 312 24.36 0.64 -5.44
C ASP A 312 23.62 1.97 -5.31
N SER A 313 23.34 2.60 -6.44
CA SER A 313 22.67 3.91 -6.50
C SER A 313 21.16 3.83 -6.20
N THR A 314 20.57 2.65 -6.14
CA THR A 314 19.10 2.45 -6.02
C THR A 314 18.52 3.24 -4.86
N LYS A 315 19.10 3.12 -3.67
CA LYS A 315 18.61 3.83 -2.47
C LYS A 315 18.71 5.34 -2.60
N LEU A 316 19.78 5.86 -3.18
CA LEU A 316 19.97 7.29 -3.41
C LEU A 316 18.90 7.83 -4.37
N ILE A 317 18.64 7.12 -5.46
CA ILE A 317 17.62 7.50 -6.45
C ILE A 317 16.21 7.44 -5.85
N GLN A 318 15.90 6.43 -5.05
CA GLN A 318 14.62 6.34 -4.34
C GLN A 318 14.41 7.51 -3.35
N LEU A 319 15.46 7.94 -2.66
CA LEU A 319 15.42 9.13 -1.80
C LEU A 319 15.20 10.41 -2.60
N TYR A 320 15.89 10.55 -3.74
CA TYR A 320 15.69 11.68 -4.66
C TYR A 320 14.23 11.77 -5.12
N ASP A 321 13.65 10.65 -5.56
CA ASP A 321 12.25 10.60 -6.02
C ASP A 321 11.26 10.92 -4.89
N ALA A 322 11.54 10.46 -3.67
CA ALA A 322 10.77 10.82 -2.49
C ALA A 322 10.89 12.32 -2.15
N CYS A 323 12.11 12.90 -2.25
CA CYS A 323 12.31 14.33 -2.03
C CYS A 323 11.62 15.19 -3.10
N HIS A 324 11.56 14.72 -4.35
CA HIS A 324 10.76 15.37 -5.40
C HIS A 324 9.28 15.42 -5.03
N ALA A 325 8.69 14.29 -4.57
CA ALA A 325 7.30 14.25 -4.13
C ALA A 325 7.07 15.12 -2.87
N TYR A 326 8.04 15.16 -1.96
CA TYR A 326 7.97 15.95 -0.74
C TYR A 326 8.01 17.47 -1.01
N GLN A 327 8.87 17.91 -1.93
CA GLN A 327 9.01 19.31 -2.32
C GLN A 327 7.83 19.79 -3.19
N GLY A 328 7.18 18.88 -3.92
CA GLY A 328 6.08 19.20 -4.83
C GLY A 328 6.50 19.87 -6.14
N SER A 329 7.79 19.91 -6.42
CA SER A 329 8.36 20.50 -7.63
C SER A 329 9.59 19.71 -8.09
N PRO A 330 9.91 19.73 -9.39
CA PRO A 330 11.14 19.13 -9.89
C PRO A 330 12.36 19.67 -9.15
N LEU A 331 13.23 18.76 -8.72
CA LEU A 331 14.54 19.08 -8.20
C LEU A 331 15.52 19.37 -9.36
N TYR A 332 16.79 19.27 -9.09
CA TYR A 332 17.85 19.31 -10.10
C TYR A 332 17.87 18.03 -10.97
N PRO A 333 18.60 17.99 -12.11
CA PRO A 333 18.71 16.80 -12.94
C PRO A 333 19.29 15.59 -12.17
N LYS A 334 18.66 14.42 -12.26
CA LYS A 334 19.18 13.16 -11.65
C LYS A 334 20.63 12.87 -12.05
N GLN A 335 21.06 13.34 -13.23
CA GLN A 335 22.42 13.16 -13.72
C GLN A 335 23.45 13.68 -12.72
N TRP A 336 23.15 14.75 -11.98
CA TRP A 336 24.08 15.29 -10.97
C TRP A 336 24.39 14.30 -9.84
N LEU A 337 23.46 13.43 -9.49
CA LEU A 337 23.71 12.37 -8.52
C LEU A 337 24.65 11.30 -9.10
N PHE A 338 24.47 10.93 -10.36
CA PHE A 338 25.37 9.99 -11.03
C PHE A 338 26.76 10.57 -11.22
N ASP A 339 26.86 11.86 -11.56
CA ASP A 339 28.14 12.59 -11.64
C ASP A 339 28.84 12.62 -10.28
N ALA A 340 28.09 12.82 -9.19
CA ALA A 340 28.63 12.78 -7.83
C ALA A 340 29.12 11.38 -7.43
N ILE A 341 28.39 10.33 -7.79
CA ILE A 341 28.81 8.93 -7.57
C ILE A 341 30.11 8.65 -8.35
N THR A 342 30.16 9.03 -9.61
CA THR A 342 31.36 8.85 -10.47
C THR A 342 32.55 9.60 -9.91
N CYS A 343 32.36 10.85 -9.47
CA CYS A 343 33.38 11.66 -8.82
C CYS A 343 33.89 11.02 -7.52
N HIS A 344 33.00 10.47 -6.70
CA HIS A 344 33.37 9.73 -5.48
C HIS A 344 34.20 8.48 -5.81
N GLN A 345 33.79 7.71 -6.83
CA GLN A 345 34.44 6.47 -7.25
C GLN A 345 35.81 6.69 -7.94
N SER A 346 36.02 7.84 -8.57
CA SER A 346 37.28 8.17 -9.24
C SER A 346 38.45 8.34 -8.28
N ILE A 347 38.17 8.51 -6.97
CA ILE A 347 39.20 8.66 -5.95
C ILE A 347 39.29 7.39 -5.13
N SER A 348 40.44 6.73 -5.23
CA SER A 348 40.73 5.42 -4.65
C SER A 348 41.92 5.45 -3.67
N ILE A 349 42.16 4.32 -3.01
CA ILE A 349 43.34 4.18 -2.14
C ILE A 349 44.66 4.37 -2.92
N ALA A 350 44.67 4.09 -4.23
CA ALA A 350 45.85 4.28 -5.06
C ALA A 350 46.31 5.76 -5.17
N ASP A 351 45.40 6.68 -4.86
CA ASP A 351 45.68 8.13 -4.88
C ASP A 351 46.27 8.65 -3.55
N ILE A 352 46.47 7.75 -2.57
CA ILE A 352 46.89 8.04 -1.21
C ILE A 352 48.34 7.55 -1.00
N ASP A 353 49.12 8.29 -0.21
CA ASP A 353 50.46 7.90 0.20
C ASP A 353 50.43 6.54 0.93
N PRO A 354 51.07 5.49 0.38
CA PRO A 354 50.99 4.13 0.95
C PRO A 354 51.74 3.99 2.30
N THR A 355 52.49 5.02 2.73
CA THR A 355 53.22 5.01 4.00
C THR A 355 52.33 5.37 5.21
N LEU A 356 51.11 5.82 4.97
CA LEU A 356 50.16 6.26 6.02
C LEU A 356 49.60 5.05 6.79
N THR A 357 49.24 5.28 8.05
CA THR A 357 48.46 4.31 8.83
C THR A 357 47.07 4.11 8.25
N LYS A 358 46.43 2.97 8.52
CA LYS A 358 45.06 2.69 8.04
C LYS A 358 44.06 3.81 8.35
N LYS A 359 44.14 4.41 9.55
CA LYS A 359 43.29 5.53 9.94
C LYS A 359 43.58 6.77 9.10
N ALA A 360 44.85 7.12 8.96
CA ALA A 360 45.27 8.27 8.15
C ALA A 360 44.92 8.10 6.66
N ILE A 361 44.96 6.90 6.12
CA ILE A 361 44.49 6.58 4.77
C ILE A 361 42.98 6.89 4.63
N GLY A 362 42.17 6.46 5.60
CA GLY A 362 40.72 6.76 5.61
C GLY A 362 40.42 8.25 5.65
N ASP A 363 41.13 8.99 6.51
CA ASP A 363 40.96 10.43 6.66
C ASP A 363 41.39 11.15 5.37
N ALA A 364 42.52 10.76 4.78
CA ALA A 364 43.04 11.32 3.53
C ALA A 364 42.09 11.04 2.35
N LEU A 365 41.54 9.84 2.25
CA LEU A 365 40.56 9.46 1.22
C LEU A 365 39.28 10.31 1.32
N SER A 366 38.74 10.44 2.54
CA SER A 366 37.55 11.27 2.79
C SER A 366 37.82 12.74 2.45
N TYR A 367 39.01 13.25 2.78
CA TYR A 367 39.38 14.62 2.45
C TYR A 367 39.46 14.86 0.94
N LEU A 368 40.12 13.99 0.17
CA LEU A 368 40.22 14.12 -1.28
C LEU A 368 38.86 14.03 -1.97
N ARG A 369 38.03 13.08 -1.55
CA ARG A 369 36.65 12.95 -2.03
C ARG A 369 35.82 14.19 -1.75
N CYS A 370 35.92 14.73 -0.53
CA CYS A 370 35.22 15.95 -0.16
C CYS A 370 35.63 17.15 -1.05
N GLN A 371 36.93 17.33 -1.30
CA GLN A 371 37.42 18.41 -2.18
C GLN A 371 36.92 18.25 -3.62
N ALA A 372 36.96 17.04 -4.18
CA ALA A 372 36.47 16.74 -5.52
C ALA A 372 34.96 17.02 -5.64
N LEU A 373 34.18 16.57 -4.67
CA LEU A 373 32.74 16.83 -4.62
C LEU A 373 32.41 18.32 -4.45
N HIS A 374 33.21 19.06 -3.67
CA HIS A 374 33.05 20.52 -3.55
C HIS A 374 33.28 21.23 -4.90
N LYS A 375 34.31 20.84 -5.64
CA LYS A 375 34.57 21.35 -7.00
C LYS A 375 33.41 21.02 -7.96
N LEU A 376 32.88 19.80 -7.88
CA LEU A 376 31.72 19.38 -8.69
C LEU A 376 30.48 20.23 -8.38
N LEU A 377 30.17 20.46 -7.09
CA LEU A 377 29.05 21.31 -6.68
C LEU A 377 29.18 22.75 -7.22
N SER A 378 30.39 23.30 -7.21
CA SER A 378 30.66 24.65 -7.80
C SER A 378 30.35 24.70 -9.30
N ASN A 379 30.59 23.61 -10.04
CA ASN A 379 30.19 23.49 -11.45
C ASN A 379 28.68 23.42 -11.63
N PHE A 380 27.97 22.66 -10.77
CA PHE A 380 26.52 22.58 -10.79
C PHE A 380 25.88 23.95 -10.53
N GLN A 381 26.40 24.72 -9.57
CA GLN A 381 25.94 26.10 -9.28
C GLN A 381 26.05 27.00 -10.50
N LYS A 382 27.20 26.99 -11.20
CA LYS A 382 27.40 27.75 -12.44
C LYS A 382 26.40 27.36 -13.53
N THR A 383 26.15 26.05 -13.70
CA THR A 383 25.23 25.54 -14.72
C THR A 383 23.78 25.93 -14.40
N SER A 384 23.40 25.96 -13.12
CA SER A 384 22.08 26.40 -12.69
C SER A 384 21.86 27.89 -12.95
N ALA A 385 22.85 28.73 -12.69
CA ALA A 385 22.77 30.16 -12.90
C ALA A 385 22.64 30.56 -14.39
N THR A 386 23.05 29.69 -15.31
CA THR A 386 22.99 29.95 -16.77
C THR A 386 21.61 29.52 -17.37
N ARG A 387 20.77 28.81 -16.61
CA ARG A 387 19.45 28.33 -17.06
C ARG A 387 18.28 29.17 -16.54
N LEU A 388 18.51 30.14 -15.67
CA LEU A 388 17.57 31.17 -15.22
C LEU A 388 17.76 32.44 -16.09
#